data_91e8b1204d76d97f2729c607da006582
#
_entry.id   91e8b1204d76d97f2729c607da006582
#
_cell.length_a   1.000
_cell.length_b   1.000
_cell.length_c   1.000
_cell.angle_alpha   90.00
_cell.angle_beta   90.00
_cell.angle_gamma   90.00
#
_symmetry.space_group_name_H-M   'P 1'
#
loop_
_entity.id
_entity.type
_entity.pdbx_description
1 polymer ?
#
loop_
_entity_poly.entity_id
_entity_poly.type
_entity_poly.pdbx_seq_one_letter_code
_entity_poly.pdbx_strand_id
1 'polypeptide(L)'
;LIDFGTRFEGRLQIIPGHPGLNTVASRLETEIQTQIANEEYSILDADDLRSEHRQRLRQSLNSLQGYFDVVLIDTPPDLGFLMTTALVAADWFIIPVFPSGYDLKGLETLTRTVDKIRKRYNPKLRLAGVLLGNFDRNAKLDSDIHDLLRSRFGDQLVFQTKIGRSVKHREA
;
A
#
# COMPACT_ATOMS: atom_id res chain seq x y z
N LEU A 1 -12.04 -14.62 -8.54
CA LEU A 1 -12.65 -13.32 -8.87
C LEU A 1 -14.09 -13.31 -8.36
N ILE A 2 -14.46 -12.31 -7.58
CA ILE A 2 -15.84 -12.06 -7.17
C ILE A 2 -16.40 -11.01 -8.11
N ASP A 3 -17.48 -11.33 -8.82
CA ASP A 3 -18.15 -10.42 -9.74
C ASP A 3 -19.29 -9.69 -9.02
N PHE A 4 -19.26 -8.36 -9.06
CA PHE A 4 -20.30 -7.47 -8.53
C PHE A 4 -21.19 -6.94 -9.67
N GLY A 5 -21.39 -7.72 -10.71
CA GLY A 5 -22.02 -7.34 -11.99
C GLY A 5 -23.33 -6.56 -11.90
N THR A 6 -24.19 -6.85 -10.91
CA THR A 6 -25.49 -6.17 -10.80
C THR A 6 -25.41 -4.74 -10.28
N ARG A 7 -24.39 -4.41 -9.44
CA ARG A 7 -24.24 -3.07 -8.85
C ARG A 7 -23.31 -2.17 -9.68
N PHE A 8 -22.36 -2.76 -10.39
CA PHE A 8 -21.31 -2.05 -11.12
C PHE A 8 -21.26 -2.44 -12.61
N GLU A 9 -22.32 -3.07 -13.12
CA GLU A 9 -22.46 -3.49 -14.52
C GLU A 9 -21.29 -4.35 -15.03
N GLY A 10 -20.77 -5.25 -14.19
CA GLY A 10 -19.61 -6.09 -14.52
C GLY A 10 -18.25 -5.37 -14.51
N ARG A 11 -18.22 -4.08 -14.16
CA ARG A 11 -16.99 -3.25 -14.19
C ARG A 11 -16.13 -3.35 -12.95
N LEU A 12 -16.60 -4.01 -11.88
CA LEU A 12 -15.82 -4.22 -10.66
C LEU A 12 -15.54 -5.71 -10.46
N GLN A 13 -14.26 -6.04 -10.36
CA GLN A 13 -13.79 -7.39 -10.00
C GLN A 13 -12.92 -7.31 -8.76
N ILE A 14 -13.04 -8.29 -7.86
CA ILE A 14 -12.24 -8.37 -6.63
C ILE A 14 -11.49 -9.68 -6.59
N ILE A 15 -10.19 -9.59 -6.30
CA ILE A 15 -9.36 -10.73 -5.92
C ILE A 15 -9.27 -10.71 -4.39
N PRO A 16 -9.92 -11.63 -3.68
CA PRO A 16 -9.88 -11.66 -2.23
C PRO A 16 -8.47 -12.00 -1.73
N GLY A 17 -8.09 -11.40 -0.60
CA GLY A 17 -6.90 -11.79 0.12
C GLY A 17 -7.03 -13.22 0.69
N HIS A 18 -5.90 -13.87 0.93
CA HIS A 18 -5.85 -15.19 1.54
C HIS A 18 -5.07 -15.11 2.87
N PRO A 19 -5.52 -15.77 3.95
CA PRO A 19 -4.81 -15.77 5.25
C PRO A 19 -3.34 -16.16 5.15
N GLY A 20 -2.99 -17.03 4.20
CA GLY A 20 -1.60 -17.41 3.91
C GLY A 20 -0.69 -16.27 3.45
N LEU A 21 -1.23 -15.14 2.97
CA LEU A 21 -0.42 -13.97 2.60
C LEU A 21 0.34 -13.40 3.80
N ASN A 22 -0.23 -13.47 5.01
CA ASN A 22 0.42 -12.99 6.22
C ASN A 22 1.72 -13.76 6.55
N THR A 23 1.85 -14.98 6.06
CA THR A 23 3.02 -15.83 6.27
C THR A 23 4.02 -15.83 5.12
N VAL A 24 3.69 -15.19 3.99
CA VAL A 24 4.56 -15.20 2.78
C VAL A 24 5.93 -14.59 3.08
N ALA A 25 5.97 -13.45 3.75
CA ALA A 25 7.22 -12.77 4.08
C ALA A 25 8.10 -13.63 5.01
N SER A 26 7.50 -14.23 6.04
CA SER A 26 8.23 -15.08 7.00
C SER A 26 8.74 -16.36 6.33
N ARG A 27 7.93 -16.99 5.48
CA ARG A 27 8.35 -18.20 4.73
C ARG A 27 9.50 -17.89 3.79
N LEU A 28 9.41 -16.82 3.02
CA LEU A 28 10.46 -16.39 2.12
C LEU A 28 11.77 -16.12 2.87
N GLU A 29 11.71 -15.40 3.98
CA GLU A 29 12.90 -15.10 4.77
C GLU A 29 13.51 -16.36 5.37
N THR A 30 12.69 -17.31 5.87
CA THR A 30 13.17 -18.60 6.38
C THR A 30 13.83 -19.41 5.26
N GLU A 31 13.25 -19.45 4.07
CA GLU A 31 13.82 -20.15 2.91
C GLU A 31 15.18 -19.56 2.53
N ILE A 32 15.29 -18.24 2.42
CA ILE A 32 16.55 -17.55 2.11
C ILE A 32 17.61 -17.84 3.18
N GLN A 33 17.28 -17.75 4.47
CA GLN A 33 18.20 -18.03 5.56
C GLN A 33 18.68 -19.48 5.55
N THR A 34 17.78 -20.41 5.23
CA THR A 34 18.14 -21.83 5.12
C THR A 34 19.15 -22.07 3.98
N GLN A 35 18.92 -21.43 2.83
CA GLN A 35 19.80 -21.57 1.67
C GLN A 35 21.18 -20.93 1.89
N ILE A 36 21.21 -19.78 2.61
CA ILE A 36 22.49 -19.18 3.05
C ILE A 36 23.25 -20.12 4.02
N ALA A 37 22.53 -20.71 4.98
CA ALA A 37 23.12 -21.60 5.98
C ALA A 37 23.69 -22.90 5.35
N ASN A 38 23.10 -23.34 4.25
CA ASN A 38 23.57 -24.50 3.47
C ASN A 38 24.67 -24.14 2.46
N GLU A 39 25.15 -22.90 2.46
CA GLU A 39 26.14 -22.37 1.48
C GLU A 39 25.66 -22.41 0.02
N GLU A 40 24.35 -22.57 -0.20
CA GLU A 40 23.75 -22.54 -1.54
C GLU A 40 23.69 -21.13 -2.12
N TYR A 41 23.56 -20.12 -1.25
CA TYR A 41 23.48 -18.71 -1.63
C TYR A 41 24.46 -17.83 -0.86
N SER A 42 25.05 -16.87 -1.57
CA SER A 42 25.74 -15.74 -0.94
C SER A 42 24.74 -14.69 -0.41
N ILE A 43 25.22 -13.74 0.39
CA ILE A 43 24.41 -12.60 0.84
C ILE A 43 23.89 -11.76 -0.34
N LEU A 44 24.66 -11.67 -1.43
CA LEU A 44 24.25 -10.95 -2.65
C LEU A 44 23.12 -11.66 -3.37
N ASP A 45 23.21 -13.01 -3.51
CA ASP A 45 22.16 -13.82 -4.11
C ASP A 45 20.85 -13.71 -3.33
N ALA A 46 20.93 -13.65 -1.99
CA ALA A 46 19.77 -13.44 -1.13
C ALA A 46 19.08 -12.08 -1.36
N ASP A 47 19.83 -11.01 -1.59
CA ASP A 47 19.30 -9.70 -1.92
C ASP A 47 18.63 -9.68 -3.29
N ASP A 48 19.20 -10.39 -4.27
CA ASP A 48 18.62 -10.53 -5.60
C ASP A 48 17.31 -11.34 -5.55
N LEU A 49 17.28 -12.42 -4.79
CA LEU A 49 16.07 -13.22 -4.60
C LEU A 49 14.94 -12.41 -3.92
N ARG A 50 15.26 -11.64 -2.86
CA ARG A 50 14.29 -10.71 -2.25
C ARG A 50 13.78 -9.68 -3.25
N SER A 51 14.66 -9.18 -4.11
CA SER A 51 14.31 -8.22 -5.17
C SER A 51 13.37 -8.84 -6.20
N GLU A 52 13.66 -10.05 -6.65
CA GLU A 52 12.81 -10.79 -7.59
C GLU A 52 11.40 -11.00 -7.02
N HIS A 53 11.30 -11.49 -5.79
CA HIS A 53 10.02 -11.72 -5.14
C HIS A 53 9.18 -10.44 -5.02
N ARG A 54 9.79 -9.27 -4.76
CA ARG A 54 9.08 -7.98 -4.75
C ARG A 54 8.54 -7.57 -6.11
N GLN A 55 9.12 -8.05 -7.20
CA GLN A 55 8.68 -7.72 -8.57
C GLN A 55 7.59 -8.65 -9.11
N ARG A 56 7.33 -9.80 -8.48
CA ARG A 56 6.35 -10.80 -8.96
C ARG A 56 4.94 -10.24 -9.11
N LEU A 57 4.47 -9.41 -8.17
CA LEU A 57 3.16 -8.79 -8.29
C LEU A 57 3.09 -7.87 -9.52
N ARG A 58 4.10 -7.06 -9.76
CA ARG A 58 4.18 -6.21 -10.94
C ARG A 58 4.13 -7.03 -12.23
N GLN A 59 4.89 -8.12 -12.29
CA GLN A 59 4.89 -9.02 -13.45
C GLN A 59 3.52 -9.64 -13.68
N SER A 60 2.85 -10.09 -12.61
CA SER A 60 1.49 -10.63 -12.70
C SER A 60 0.47 -9.59 -13.16
N LEU A 61 0.56 -8.35 -12.69
CA LEU A 61 -0.34 -7.27 -13.08
C LEU A 61 -0.10 -6.81 -14.54
N ASN A 62 1.11 -6.93 -15.07
CA ASN A 62 1.41 -6.61 -16.46
C ASN A 62 0.60 -7.47 -17.44
N SER A 63 0.27 -8.71 -17.08
CA SER A 63 -0.59 -9.59 -17.91
C SER A 63 -2.06 -9.13 -17.96
N LEU A 64 -2.46 -8.22 -17.07
CA LEU A 64 -3.82 -7.66 -17.00
C LEU A 64 -3.94 -6.28 -17.65
N GLN A 65 -2.87 -5.79 -18.29
CA GLN A 65 -2.91 -4.50 -18.99
C GLN A 65 -3.97 -4.53 -20.11
N GLY A 66 -4.80 -3.49 -20.16
CA GLY A 66 -5.89 -3.36 -21.13
C GLY A 66 -7.19 -4.05 -20.74
N TYR A 67 -7.20 -4.86 -19.67
CA TYR A 67 -8.45 -5.45 -19.14
C TYR A 67 -9.15 -4.56 -18.12
N PHE A 68 -8.38 -3.71 -17.42
CA PHE A 68 -8.90 -2.83 -16.37
C PHE A 68 -8.36 -1.41 -16.55
N ASP A 69 -9.21 -0.41 -16.32
CA ASP A 69 -8.80 1.00 -16.31
C ASP A 69 -8.00 1.34 -15.05
N VAL A 70 -8.37 0.75 -13.92
CA VAL A 70 -7.74 0.98 -12.61
C VAL A 70 -7.66 -0.33 -11.84
N VAL A 71 -6.50 -0.56 -11.21
CA VAL A 71 -6.28 -1.64 -10.24
C VAL A 71 -5.99 -1.02 -8.89
N LEU A 72 -6.80 -1.33 -7.88
CA LEU A 72 -6.57 -0.93 -6.50
C LEU A 72 -5.95 -2.07 -5.71
N ILE A 73 -4.83 -1.82 -5.05
CA ILE A 73 -4.14 -2.78 -4.20
C ILE A 73 -4.34 -2.36 -2.75
N ASP A 74 -5.17 -3.11 -2.02
CA ASP A 74 -5.31 -2.94 -0.58
C ASP A 74 -4.14 -3.62 0.14
N THR A 75 -3.55 -2.94 1.11
CA THR A 75 -2.33 -3.40 1.79
C THR A 75 -2.52 -3.44 3.30
N PRO A 76 -1.81 -4.35 4.01
CA PRO A 76 -1.77 -4.28 5.46
C PRO A 76 -1.17 -2.96 5.94
N PRO A 77 -1.49 -2.53 7.18
CA PRO A 77 -1.07 -1.23 7.71
C PRO A 77 0.41 -1.17 8.15
N ASP A 78 1.18 -2.22 7.91
CA ASP A 78 2.60 -2.29 8.24
C ASP A 78 3.50 -2.00 7.03
N LEU A 79 4.74 -1.57 7.27
CA LEU A 79 5.76 -1.32 6.24
C LEU A 79 6.52 -2.59 5.82
N GLY A 80 5.86 -3.75 5.93
CA GLY A 80 6.42 -5.05 5.66
C GLY A 80 6.58 -5.39 4.17
N PHE A 81 6.84 -6.66 3.93
CA PHE A 81 7.09 -7.20 2.60
C PHE A 81 5.91 -6.98 1.64
N LEU A 82 4.67 -7.22 2.09
CA LEU A 82 3.48 -7.12 1.24
C LEU A 82 3.24 -5.68 0.78
N MET A 83 3.34 -4.69 1.68
CA MET A 83 3.18 -3.29 1.32
C MET A 83 4.31 -2.82 0.39
N THR A 84 5.56 -3.21 0.64
CA THR A 84 6.66 -2.84 -0.27
C THR A 84 6.50 -3.48 -1.64
N THR A 85 6.00 -4.71 -1.73
CA THR A 85 5.67 -5.39 -2.99
C THR A 85 4.57 -4.65 -3.77
N ALA A 86 3.53 -4.17 -3.08
CA ALA A 86 2.47 -3.36 -3.69
C ALA A 86 3.02 -2.04 -4.24
N LEU A 87 3.87 -1.32 -3.48
CA LEU A 87 4.48 -0.07 -3.94
C LEU A 87 5.45 -0.28 -5.11
N VAL A 88 6.12 -1.43 -5.18
CA VAL A 88 6.93 -1.79 -6.36
C VAL A 88 6.06 -1.98 -7.58
N ALA A 89 4.85 -2.54 -7.43
CA ALA A 89 3.94 -2.82 -8.54
C ALA A 89 3.12 -1.61 -9.00
N ALA A 90 2.83 -0.66 -8.10
CA ALA A 90 1.92 0.45 -8.35
C ALA A 90 2.55 1.59 -9.17
N ASP A 91 1.72 2.33 -9.90
CA ASP A 91 2.09 3.61 -10.52
C ASP A 91 1.87 4.78 -9.54
N TRP A 92 0.81 4.68 -8.74
CA TRP A 92 0.39 5.68 -7.77
C TRP A 92 0.10 5.04 -6.42
N PHE A 93 0.25 5.81 -5.35
CA PHE A 93 -0.21 5.42 -4.02
C PHE A 93 -0.96 6.55 -3.34
N ILE A 94 -1.89 6.19 -2.47
CA ILE A 94 -2.66 7.09 -1.62
C ILE A 94 -2.27 6.82 -0.18
N ILE A 95 -2.12 7.87 0.62
CA ILE A 95 -1.90 7.76 2.06
C ILE A 95 -3.23 8.03 2.78
N PRO A 96 -3.92 7.00 3.28
CA PRO A 96 -5.07 7.22 4.14
C PRO A 96 -4.59 7.67 5.53
N VAL A 97 -5.19 8.74 6.05
CA VAL A 97 -4.89 9.28 7.38
C VAL A 97 -6.16 9.32 8.20
N PHE A 98 -6.12 8.74 9.40
CA PHE A 98 -7.17 8.82 10.39
C PHE A 98 -6.73 9.78 11.50
N PRO A 99 -7.40 10.93 11.69
CA PRO A 99 -6.95 11.94 12.65
C PRO A 99 -6.76 11.42 14.07
N SER A 100 -7.65 10.52 14.53
CA SER A 100 -7.57 9.92 15.88
C SER A 100 -6.38 8.98 16.10
N GLY A 101 -5.73 8.54 15.03
CA GLY A 101 -4.56 7.63 15.06
C GLY A 101 -3.35 8.22 14.33
N TYR A 102 -3.32 9.56 14.14
CA TYR A 102 -2.26 10.19 13.38
C TYR A 102 -0.90 10.05 14.06
N ASP A 103 0.02 9.36 13.40
CA ASP A 103 1.41 9.18 13.84
C ASP A 103 2.39 9.82 12.83
N LEU A 104 3.00 10.92 13.26
CA LEU A 104 4.04 11.63 12.48
C LEU A 104 5.25 10.73 12.19
N LYS A 105 5.65 9.88 13.13
CA LYS A 105 6.81 8.98 12.95
C LYS A 105 6.51 7.90 11.89
N GLY A 106 5.29 7.37 11.91
CA GLY A 106 4.83 6.43 10.90
C GLY A 106 4.89 7.03 9.51
N LEU A 107 4.44 8.28 9.36
CA LEU A 107 4.47 9.00 8.09
C LEU A 107 5.91 9.27 7.60
N GLU A 108 6.83 9.62 8.49
CA GLU A 108 8.24 9.80 8.13
C GLU A 108 8.88 8.49 7.67
N THR A 109 8.58 7.40 8.38
CA THR A 109 9.09 6.08 8.02
C THR A 109 8.55 5.63 6.67
N LEU A 110 7.25 5.86 6.39
CA LEU A 110 6.65 5.62 5.09
C LEU A 110 7.37 6.41 3.99
N THR A 111 7.59 7.71 4.18
CA THR A 111 8.27 8.56 3.19
C THR A 111 9.67 8.03 2.87
N ARG A 112 10.45 7.68 3.89
CA ARG A 112 11.79 7.09 3.70
C ARG A 112 11.73 5.75 2.94
N THR A 113 10.72 4.94 3.23
CA THR A 113 10.51 3.65 2.56
C THR A 113 10.17 3.85 1.09
N VAL A 114 9.26 4.78 0.79
CA VAL A 114 8.90 5.15 -0.59
C VAL A 114 10.11 5.65 -1.37
N ASP A 115 10.95 6.49 -0.76
CA ASP A 115 12.16 6.98 -1.41
C ASP A 115 13.16 5.86 -1.75
N LYS A 116 13.31 4.86 -0.86
CA LYS A 116 14.13 3.67 -1.15
C LYS A 116 13.54 2.85 -2.31
N ILE A 117 12.22 2.67 -2.33
CA ILE A 117 11.52 1.95 -3.40
C ILE A 117 11.68 2.67 -4.73
N ARG A 118 11.49 4.00 -4.77
CA ARG A 118 11.71 4.81 -5.98
C ARG A 118 13.13 4.66 -6.52
N LYS A 119 14.12 4.75 -5.65
CA LYS A 119 15.53 4.66 -6.05
C LYS A 119 15.93 3.28 -6.58
N ARG A 120 15.38 2.21 -6.01
CA ARG A 120 15.87 0.86 -6.29
C ARG A 120 14.97 0.06 -7.24
N TYR A 121 13.64 0.22 -7.16
CA TYR A 121 12.69 -0.67 -7.80
C TYR A 121 11.68 0.03 -8.73
N ASN A 122 11.19 1.20 -8.36
CA ASN A 122 10.09 1.84 -9.06
C ASN A 122 10.26 3.37 -9.14
N PRO A 123 11.12 3.89 -10.04
CA PRO A 123 11.34 5.33 -10.18
C PRO A 123 10.10 6.12 -10.59
N LYS A 124 9.08 5.44 -11.16
CA LYS A 124 7.84 6.07 -11.64
C LYS A 124 6.77 6.21 -10.57
N LEU A 125 6.94 5.58 -9.39
CA LEU A 125 5.97 5.63 -8.31
C LEU A 125 5.68 7.07 -7.87
N ARG A 126 4.41 7.46 -7.83
CA ARG A 126 3.96 8.82 -7.48
C ARG A 126 2.95 8.78 -6.34
N LEU A 127 2.99 9.82 -5.50
CA LEU A 127 1.92 10.07 -4.54
C LEU A 127 0.74 10.71 -5.28
N ALA A 128 -0.42 10.03 -5.27
CA ALA A 128 -1.67 10.58 -5.78
C ALA A 128 -2.25 11.62 -4.81
N GLY A 129 -2.12 11.35 -3.51
CA GLY A 129 -2.54 12.29 -2.48
C GLY A 129 -2.71 11.65 -1.10
N VAL A 130 -3.03 12.51 -0.15
CA VAL A 130 -3.36 12.15 1.24
C VAL A 130 -4.86 12.25 1.42
N LEU A 131 -5.51 11.17 1.86
CA LEU A 131 -6.95 11.06 2.03
C LEU A 131 -7.30 10.99 3.52
N LEU A 132 -8.10 11.95 4.00
CA LEU A 132 -8.63 11.92 5.36
C LEU A 132 -9.82 10.98 5.45
N GLY A 133 -9.67 9.95 6.28
CA GLY A 133 -10.73 9.00 6.63
C GLY A 133 -11.18 9.15 8.07
N ASN A 134 -12.37 8.64 8.37
CA ASN A 134 -13.00 8.73 9.70
C ASN A 134 -13.06 10.17 10.27
N PHE A 135 -13.27 11.15 9.38
CA PHE A 135 -13.20 12.58 9.67
C PHE A 135 -14.51 13.06 10.32
N ASP A 136 -14.38 13.78 11.44
CA ASP A 136 -15.48 14.47 12.12
C ASP A 136 -15.33 15.99 11.97
N ARG A 137 -16.26 16.63 11.29
CA ARG A 137 -16.24 18.08 11.05
C ARG A 137 -16.31 18.93 12.32
N ASN A 138 -16.86 18.37 13.41
CA ASN A 138 -17.02 19.06 14.68
C ASN A 138 -15.81 18.86 15.62
N ALA A 139 -14.90 17.97 15.27
CA ALA A 139 -13.70 17.71 16.07
C ALA A 139 -12.59 18.70 15.70
N LYS A 140 -12.15 19.52 16.64
CA LYS A 140 -11.06 20.47 16.44
C LYS A 140 -9.76 19.75 16.02
N LEU A 141 -9.45 18.60 16.63
CA LEU A 141 -8.30 17.78 16.28
C LEU A 141 -8.27 17.42 14.78
N ASP A 142 -9.42 17.06 14.22
CA ASP A 142 -9.51 16.65 12.82
C ASP A 142 -9.22 17.81 11.87
N SER A 143 -9.65 19.03 12.24
CA SER A 143 -9.32 20.26 11.52
C SER A 143 -7.81 20.58 11.62
N ASP A 144 -7.24 20.51 12.83
CA ASP A 144 -5.83 20.79 13.06
C ASP A 144 -4.92 19.82 12.29
N ILE A 145 -5.27 18.53 12.24
CA ILE A 145 -4.55 17.51 11.45
C ILE A 145 -4.68 17.78 9.95
N HIS A 146 -5.86 18.17 9.47
CA HIS A 146 -6.04 18.53 8.07
C HIS A 146 -5.11 19.68 7.66
N ASP A 147 -5.04 20.74 8.47
CA ASP A 147 -4.21 21.91 8.19
C ASP A 147 -2.70 21.56 8.27
N LEU A 148 -2.33 20.69 9.19
CA LEU A 148 -0.97 20.15 9.29
C LEU A 148 -0.58 19.36 8.03
N LEU A 149 -1.47 18.50 7.54
CA LEU A 149 -1.21 17.74 6.31
C LEU A 149 -1.08 18.66 5.09
N ARG A 150 -1.89 19.70 4.98
CA ARG A 150 -1.78 20.70 3.90
C ARG A 150 -0.46 21.46 3.97
N SER A 151 -0.03 21.86 5.16
CA SER A 151 1.27 22.52 5.32
C SER A 151 2.45 21.63 4.94
N ARG A 152 2.35 20.31 5.17
CA ARG A 152 3.42 19.33 4.92
C ARG A 152 3.48 18.84 3.48
N PHE A 153 2.35 18.55 2.86
CA PHE A 153 2.26 17.96 1.52
C PHE A 153 1.89 18.97 0.43
N GLY A 154 1.43 20.16 0.81
CA GLY A 154 0.84 21.13 -0.09
C GLY A 154 -0.65 20.85 -0.35
N ASP A 155 -1.39 21.92 -0.66
CA ASP A 155 -2.83 21.88 -0.86
C ASP A 155 -3.28 20.90 -1.96
N GLN A 156 -2.47 20.77 -2.98
CA GLN A 156 -2.75 19.94 -4.15
C GLN A 156 -2.63 18.43 -3.89
N LEU A 157 -1.87 18.02 -2.86
CA LEU A 157 -1.70 16.62 -2.51
C LEU A 157 -2.60 16.16 -1.36
N VAL A 158 -3.38 17.04 -0.76
CA VAL A 158 -4.40 16.66 0.21
C VAL A 158 -5.76 16.70 -0.47
N PHE A 159 -6.42 15.54 -0.55
CA PHE A 159 -7.72 15.45 -1.20
C PHE A 159 -8.74 16.37 -0.53
N GLN A 160 -9.51 17.09 -1.33
CA GLN A 160 -10.64 17.90 -0.83
C GLN A 160 -11.75 17.00 -0.27
N THR A 161 -11.97 15.84 -0.91
CA THR A 161 -12.88 14.81 -0.42
C THR A 161 -12.36 14.22 0.88
N LYS A 162 -13.24 14.13 1.88
CA LYS A 162 -12.97 13.50 3.16
C LYS A 162 -13.99 12.37 3.37
N ILE A 163 -13.53 11.25 3.89
CA ILE A 163 -14.42 10.15 4.24
C ILE A 163 -14.89 10.38 5.67
N GLY A 164 -16.16 10.73 5.83
CA GLY A 164 -16.77 11.01 7.13
C GLY A 164 -16.84 9.78 8.02
N ARG A 165 -16.92 10.02 9.33
CA ARG A 165 -17.16 8.96 10.31
C ARG A 165 -18.53 8.34 10.09
N SER A 166 -18.60 7.02 9.93
CA SER A 166 -19.85 6.28 9.78
C SER A 166 -19.99 5.23 10.88
N VAL A 167 -21.17 5.18 11.50
CA VAL A 167 -21.49 4.16 12.51
C VAL A 167 -21.66 2.79 11.84
N LYS A 168 -22.12 2.75 10.58
CA LYS A 168 -22.33 1.51 9.81
C LYS A 168 -21.06 0.71 9.51
N HIS A 169 -19.90 1.31 9.57
CA HIS A 169 -18.61 0.61 9.39
C HIS A 169 -18.14 -0.17 10.63
N ARG A 170 -18.88 -0.14 11.74
CA ARG A 170 -18.59 -0.91 12.95
C ARG A 170 -19.37 -2.24 13.03
N GLU A 171 -20.33 -2.44 12.15
CA GLU A 171 -21.23 -3.60 12.14
C GLU A 171 -20.94 -4.58 10.98
N ALA A 172 -19.92 -4.32 10.18
CA ALA A 172 -19.42 -5.16 9.11
C ALA A 172 -18.08 -5.81 9.51
#